data_7e371b5a222b1201087884674bbf02f2
#
_entry.id   7e371b5a222b1201087884674bbf02f2
#
_cell.length_a   1.000
_cell.length_b   1.000
_cell.length_c   1.000
_cell.angle_alpha   90.00
_cell.angle_beta   90.00
_cell.angle_gamma   90.00
#
_symmetry.space_group_name_H-M   'P 1'
#
loop_
_entity.id
_entity.type
_entity.pdbx_description
1 polymer ?
#
loop_
_entity_poly.entity_id
_entity_poly.type
_entity_poly.pdbx_seq_one_letter_code
_entity_poly.pdbx_strand_id
1 'polypeptide(L)'
;MRDVQIDLGEVPSGESGTALPRAPVPYRWILGPLTLLLVVMLGGGGPPPQPPPAPFVLPLTLGDGIRLDENRLYVVEQADPVGTVVRHHTIRAYDLPGMELLDTYRVEVTGDIQRIADVGDGLLMVGFSDVQNGDPGTSVMRPDDETPVWTRPVDLYGIAPDRSVLLAYEGPGANQPVWRGMDPRTGAVLWSMEPSEVLQVTMPVESFWSGFPERIYALRADGRLEVRSARTGVVTATTRPAGPLRDDTAIWAAGGLVLVGRGTEETTAYDQETLAEKWRRPGPVMPEDGFPQDCRPTICIATYGGGGFSAVDPATGRLLWRADGYDAGEVIDGHVVVSQSSQAEPALALLDPRSGTVVTRIPGWVSGGPGPAPGTAWVYRLNQPGYQLAYGVLDLGDGKVRLLGRAERIAGGCQFNTAVLVCRRLDSSIAVWRL
;
A
#
# COMPACT_ATOMS: atom_id res chain seq x y z
N MET A 1 20.69 35.03 36.50
CA MET A 1 19.38 34.66 37.05
C MET A 1 18.79 35.94 37.63
N ARG A 2 17.73 36.48 37.08
CA ARG A 2 17.00 37.61 37.60
C ARG A 2 15.73 37.09 38.23
N ASP A 3 15.62 37.27 39.54
CA ASP A 3 14.41 36.91 40.28
C ASP A 3 13.28 37.84 39.83
N VAL A 4 12.19 37.26 39.36
CA VAL A 4 10.93 37.97 39.10
C VAL A 4 10.07 37.87 40.35
N GLN A 5 10.01 38.94 41.09
CA GLN A 5 9.12 39.05 42.25
C GLN A 5 7.73 39.44 41.73
N ILE A 6 6.74 38.58 41.92
CA ILE A 6 5.34 38.86 41.63
C ILE A 6 4.70 39.47 42.85
N ASP A 7 4.34 40.73 42.73
CA ASP A 7 3.59 41.45 43.73
C ASP A 7 2.10 41.07 43.65
N LEU A 8 1.62 40.34 44.64
CA LEU A 8 0.21 40.02 44.80
C LEU A 8 -0.47 41.13 45.63
N GLY A 9 -0.95 42.14 44.87
CA GLY A 9 -1.65 43.27 45.46
C GLY A 9 -2.74 42.90 46.46
N GLU A 10 -2.75 43.57 47.57
CA GLU A 10 -3.73 43.43 48.64
C GLU A 10 -5.16 43.69 48.15
N VAL A 11 -6.06 42.75 48.41
CA VAL A 11 -7.48 42.91 48.14
C VAL A 11 -8.07 43.80 49.28
N PRO A 12 -8.63 44.97 48.96
CA PRO A 12 -9.28 45.76 49.97
C PRO A 12 -10.55 45.06 50.49
N SER A 13 -10.57 44.77 51.76
CA SER A 13 -11.75 44.31 52.53
C SER A 13 -12.76 45.46 52.65
N GLY A 14 -13.65 45.55 51.66
CA GLY A 14 -14.78 46.48 51.71
C GLY A 14 -16.05 45.77 52.15
N GLU A 15 -16.43 46.00 53.39
CA GLU A 15 -17.76 45.73 53.88
C GLU A 15 -18.80 46.52 53.06
N SER A 16 -19.81 45.82 52.54
CA SER A 16 -21.17 46.39 52.42
C SER A 16 -22.14 45.30 52.01
N GLY A 17 -22.85 44.76 52.97
CA GLY A 17 -24.03 43.94 52.77
C GLY A 17 -25.12 44.71 52.01
N THR A 18 -25.13 44.68 50.73
CA THR A 18 -26.32 45.04 49.94
C THR A 18 -27.11 43.76 49.68
N ALA A 19 -28.22 43.62 50.38
CA ALA A 19 -29.21 42.57 50.15
C ALA A 19 -29.60 42.61 48.64
N LEU A 20 -29.28 41.53 47.92
CA LEU A 20 -29.70 41.38 46.52
C LEU A 20 -31.19 41.53 46.39
N PRO A 21 -31.71 42.38 45.51
CA PRO A 21 -33.15 42.55 45.31
C PRO A 21 -33.79 41.22 44.96
N ARG A 22 -34.85 40.85 45.67
CA ARG A 22 -35.62 39.65 45.36
C ARG A 22 -36.14 39.75 43.93
N ALA A 23 -35.69 38.85 43.06
CA ALA A 23 -36.15 38.79 41.69
C ALA A 23 -37.66 38.63 41.62
N PRO A 24 -38.35 39.40 40.78
CA PRO A 24 -39.85 39.33 40.65
C PRO A 24 -40.26 37.91 40.25
N VAL A 25 -41.42 37.50 40.81
CA VAL A 25 -42.00 36.14 40.71
C VAL A 25 -42.02 35.52 39.31
N PRO A 26 -42.20 36.26 38.21
CA PRO A 26 -42.22 35.66 36.86
C PRO A 26 -40.88 35.04 36.43
N TYR A 27 -39.74 35.51 36.90
CA TYR A 27 -38.44 34.96 36.51
C TYR A 27 -38.19 33.52 36.98
N ARG A 28 -38.81 33.13 38.10
CA ARG A 28 -38.69 31.76 38.62
C ARG A 28 -39.32 30.70 37.71
N TRP A 29 -40.34 31.06 36.97
CA TRP A 29 -41.04 30.15 36.04
C TRP A 29 -40.28 30.00 34.70
N ILE A 30 -39.43 30.96 34.36
CA ILE A 30 -38.62 30.93 33.14
C ILE A 30 -37.26 30.28 33.38
N LEU A 31 -36.64 30.54 34.57
CA LEU A 31 -35.35 29.96 34.91
C LEU A 31 -35.39 28.44 35.14
N GLY A 32 -36.53 27.91 35.67
CA GLY A 32 -36.69 26.47 35.85
C GLY A 32 -36.61 25.65 34.56
N PRO A 33 -37.39 25.94 33.56
CA PRO A 33 -37.28 25.24 32.27
C PRO A 33 -35.99 25.55 31.52
N LEU A 34 -35.39 26.74 31.67
CA LEU A 34 -34.11 27.07 31.05
C LEU A 34 -32.96 26.27 31.65
N THR A 35 -32.91 26.11 32.98
CA THR A 35 -31.93 25.24 33.65
C THR A 35 -32.17 23.77 33.32
N LEU A 36 -33.40 23.31 33.23
CA LEU A 36 -33.71 21.96 32.83
C LEU A 36 -33.26 21.71 31.34
N LEU A 37 -33.50 22.66 30.46
CA LEU A 37 -33.06 22.61 29.09
C LEU A 37 -31.51 22.59 28.95
N LEU A 38 -30.84 23.39 29.80
CA LEU A 38 -29.37 23.43 29.86
C LEU A 38 -28.79 22.12 30.41
N VAL A 39 -29.42 21.53 31.44
CA VAL A 39 -29.03 20.23 31.97
C VAL A 39 -29.27 19.11 30.94
N VAL A 40 -30.35 19.14 30.20
CA VAL A 40 -30.63 18.19 29.11
C VAL A 40 -29.65 18.38 27.97
N MET A 41 -29.33 19.62 27.60
CA MET A 41 -28.34 19.91 26.55
C MET A 41 -26.91 19.54 26.99
N LEU A 42 -26.54 19.75 28.24
CA LEU A 42 -25.24 19.38 28.79
C LEU A 42 -25.17 17.91 29.23
N GLY A 43 -26.30 17.30 29.59
CA GLY A 43 -26.41 15.88 29.94
C GLY A 43 -26.59 14.95 28.75
N GLY A 44 -26.84 15.50 27.53
CA GLY A 44 -26.95 14.75 26.28
C GLY A 44 -25.60 14.29 25.67
N GLY A 45 -24.53 14.29 26.44
CA GLY A 45 -23.30 13.62 26.07
C GLY A 45 -23.60 12.13 25.87
N GLY A 46 -23.54 11.65 24.63
CA GLY A 46 -23.59 10.22 24.35
C GLY A 46 -22.59 9.48 25.26
N PRO A 47 -22.76 8.18 25.44
CA PRO A 47 -21.81 7.41 26.24
C PRO A 47 -20.40 7.74 25.77
N PRO A 48 -19.46 7.93 26.71
CA PRO A 48 -18.08 8.21 26.32
C PRO A 48 -17.64 7.16 25.30
N PRO A 49 -16.93 7.56 24.25
CA PRO A 49 -16.45 6.63 23.24
C PRO A 49 -15.73 5.50 23.97
N GLN A 50 -16.14 4.28 23.71
CA GLN A 50 -15.49 3.12 24.31
C GLN A 50 -14.00 3.19 23.97
N PRO A 51 -13.10 3.02 24.94
CA PRO A 51 -11.69 2.97 24.64
C PRO A 51 -11.46 1.86 23.62
N PRO A 52 -10.60 2.08 22.62
CA PRO A 52 -10.27 1.05 21.65
C PRO A 52 -9.81 -0.20 22.41
N PRO A 53 -10.14 -1.40 21.92
CA PRO A 53 -9.71 -2.64 22.54
C PRO A 53 -8.19 -2.64 22.70
N ALA A 54 -7.70 -3.18 23.82
CA ALA A 54 -6.27 -3.29 24.05
C ALA A 54 -5.63 -4.08 22.93
N PRO A 55 -4.45 -3.68 22.41
CA PRO A 55 -3.77 -4.40 21.36
C PRO A 55 -3.30 -5.76 21.85
N PHE A 56 -3.28 -6.73 20.98
CA PHE A 56 -2.51 -7.94 21.18
C PHE A 56 -1.02 -7.60 21.01
N VAL A 57 -0.16 -7.99 21.94
CA VAL A 57 1.27 -7.69 21.90
C VAL A 57 2.08 -8.98 21.73
N LEU A 58 2.86 -9.06 20.64
CA LEU A 58 3.82 -10.14 20.43
C LEU A 58 5.23 -9.64 20.76
N PRO A 59 5.95 -10.34 21.65
CA PRO A 59 7.35 -10.05 21.89
C PRO A 59 8.18 -10.39 20.65
N LEU A 60 8.94 -9.45 20.14
CA LEU A 60 9.90 -9.61 19.06
C LEU A 60 11.25 -9.03 19.46
N THR A 61 12.29 -9.44 18.75
CA THR A 61 13.63 -8.89 18.88
C THR A 61 13.93 -7.90 17.76
N LEU A 62 15.00 -7.13 17.93
CA LEU A 62 15.47 -6.27 16.86
C LEU A 62 16.03 -7.14 15.72
N GLY A 63 15.55 -6.95 14.52
CA GLY A 63 15.89 -7.76 13.35
C GLY A 63 14.78 -8.69 12.88
N ASP A 64 13.87 -9.07 13.77
CA ASP A 64 12.68 -9.85 13.35
C ASP A 64 11.81 -9.04 12.38
N GLY A 65 11.30 -9.72 11.36
CA GLY A 65 10.44 -9.15 10.35
C GLY A 65 8.95 -9.43 10.62
N ILE A 66 8.10 -8.61 10.05
CA ILE A 66 6.65 -8.89 9.98
C ILE A 66 6.19 -8.82 8.52
N ARG A 67 5.24 -9.66 8.17
CA ARG A 67 4.53 -9.62 6.90
C ARG A 67 3.05 -9.79 7.18
N LEU A 68 2.27 -8.85 6.67
CA LEU A 68 0.83 -8.85 6.82
C LEU A 68 0.18 -9.24 5.50
N ASP A 69 -0.69 -10.23 5.54
CA ASP A 69 -1.56 -10.66 4.45
C ASP A 69 -3.02 -10.39 4.84
N GLU A 70 -3.98 -10.66 3.96
CA GLU A 70 -5.40 -10.40 4.23
C GLU A 70 -5.90 -11.10 5.50
N ASN A 71 -5.53 -12.37 5.70
CA ASN A 71 -6.04 -13.21 6.79
C ASN A 71 -4.96 -13.71 7.74
N ARG A 72 -3.71 -13.31 7.54
CA ARG A 72 -2.59 -13.84 8.34
C ARG A 72 -1.54 -12.77 8.65
N LEU A 73 -0.96 -12.90 9.83
CA LEU A 73 0.26 -12.21 10.23
C LEU A 73 1.39 -13.21 10.32
N TYR A 74 2.46 -12.97 9.58
CA TYR A 74 3.69 -13.76 9.65
C TYR A 74 4.73 -12.99 10.44
N VAL A 75 5.29 -13.65 11.44
CA VAL A 75 6.44 -13.18 12.20
C VAL A 75 7.66 -13.97 11.76
N VAL A 76 8.66 -13.29 11.25
CA VAL A 76 9.91 -13.86 10.76
C VAL A 76 10.99 -13.62 11.79
N GLU A 77 11.36 -14.63 12.53
CA GLU A 77 12.44 -14.58 13.50
C GLU A 77 13.74 -15.01 12.82
N GLN A 78 14.77 -14.20 12.99
CA GLN A 78 16.10 -14.50 12.47
C GLN A 78 16.93 -15.16 13.57
N ALA A 79 17.34 -16.43 13.36
CA ALA A 79 18.13 -17.15 14.33
C ALA A 79 19.65 -16.86 14.22
N ASP A 80 20.12 -16.52 13.02
CA ASP A 80 21.56 -16.38 12.74
C ASP A 80 22.04 -14.93 12.84
N PRO A 81 23.32 -14.72 13.18
CA PRO A 81 23.93 -13.39 13.18
C PRO A 81 23.87 -12.73 11.80
N VAL A 82 23.77 -11.41 11.79
CA VAL A 82 23.88 -10.61 10.57
C VAL A 82 25.23 -10.89 9.89
N GLY A 83 25.18 -11.23 8.58
CA GLY A 83 26.37 -11.49 7.77
C GLY A 83 26.62 -12.97 7.45
N THR A 84 25.83 -13.90 7.99
CA THR A 84 25.84 -15.29 7.53
C THR A 84 25.21 -15.41 6.15
N VAL A 85 25.78 -16.21 5.27
CA VAL A 85 25.28 -16.43 3.90
C VAL A 85 24.02 -17.27 3.94
N VAL A 86 24.06 -18.37 4.68
CA VAL A 86 22.91 -19.23 4.92
C VAL A 86 22.26 -18.81 6.23
N ARG A 87 20.97 -18.52 6.20
CA ARG A 87 20.22 -18.04 7.36
C ARG A 87 19.06 -18.96 7.67
N HIS A 88 18.93 -19.28 8.94
CA HIS A 88 17.80 -20.02 9.47
C HIS A 88 16.76 -19.04 10.00
N HIS A 89 15.55 -19.16 9.53
CA HIS A 89 14.43 -18.37 10.00
C HIS A 89 13.35 -19.27 10.57
N THR A 90 12.74 -18.81 11.66
CA THR A 90 11.49 -19.37 12.15
C THR A 90 10.37 -18.42 11.75
N ILE A 91 9.39 -18.91 10.99
CA ILE A 91 8.21 -18.15 10.58
C ILE A 91 7.02 -18.65 11.35
N ARG A 92 6.42 -17.80 12.17
CA ARG A 92 5.17 -18.11 12.86
C ARG A 92 4.02 -17.45 12.14
N ALA A 93 3.01 -18.22 11.78
CA ALA A 93 1.79 -17.76 11.14
C ALA A 93 0.66 -17.65 12.17
N TYR A 94 0.08 -16.46 12.26
CA TYR A 94 -1.05 -16.18 13.15
C TYR A 94 -2.30 -15.89 12.34
N ASP A 95 -3.44 -16.41 12.78
CA ASP A 95 -4.75 -16.07 12.22
C ASP A 95 -5.16 -14.64 12.56
N LEU A 96 -5.86 -13.99 11.65
CA LEU A 96 -6.39 -12.65 11.85
C LEU A 96 -7.93 -12.64 11.78
N PRO A 97 -8.58 -11.88 12.63
CA PRO A 97 -8.05 -11.01 13.68
C PRO A 97 -7.82 -11.71 15.03
N GLY A 98 -7.98 -13.05 15.09
CA GLY A 98 -7.94 -13.86 16.32
C GLY A 98 -6.61 -13.84 17.04
N MET A 99 -5.51 -13.78 16.30
CA MET A 99 -4.13 -13.88 16.79
C MET A 99 -3.80 -15.26 17.38
N GLU A 100 -4.50 -16.30 16.92
CA GLU A 100 -4.15 -17.67 17.25
C GLU A 100 -2.96 -18.12 16.39
N LEU A 101 -1.99 -18.78 17.02
CA LEU A 101 -0.87 -19.38 16.30
C LEU A 101 -1.40 -20.58 15.50
N LEU A 102 -1.29 -20.51 14.18
CA LEU A 102 -1.71 -21.56 13.27
C LEU A 102 -0.62 -22.59 13.07
N ASP A 103 0.55 -22.11 12.61
CA ASP A 103 1.66 -22.93 12.17
C ASP A 103 3.01 -22.29 12.48
N THR A 104 4.03 -23.12 12.52
CA THR A 104 5.44 -22.70 12.62
C THR A 104 6.25 -23.38 11.52
N TYR A 105 7.00 -22.58 10.76
CA TYR A 105 7.85 -23.07 9.67
C TYR A 105 9.30 -22.78 9.99
N ARG A 106 10.19 -23.73 9.65
CA ARG A 106 11.63 -23.54 9.70
C ARG A 106 12.16 -23.45 8.28
N VAL A 107 12.83 -22.36 7.97
CA VAL A 107 13.27 -22.05 6.62
C VAL A 107 14.76 -21.75 6.62
N GLU A 108 15.48 -22.47 5.78
CA GLU A 108 16.89 -22.20 5.49
C GLU A 108 16.97 -21.53 4.10
N VAL A 109 17.48 -20.29 4.05
CA VAL A 109 17.62 -19.52 2.82
C VAL A 109 18.97 -18.78 2.78
N THR A 110 19.43 -18.44 1.59
CA THR A 110 20.72 -17.76 1.37
C THR A 110 20.63 -16.23 1.55
N GLY A 111 19.54 -15.71 2.07
CA GLY A 111 19.38 -14.26 2.16
C GLY A 111 18.19 -13.81 2.98
N ASP A 112 17.70 -12.60 2.66
CA ASP A 112 16.59 -11.99 3.36
C ASP A 112 15.26 -12.42 2.76
N ILE A 113 14.29 -12.75 3.62
CA ILE A 113 12.94 -13.07 3.22
C ILE A 113 12.23 -11.78 2.75
N GLN A 114 11.86 -11.75 1.47
CA GLN A 114 11.21 -10.63 0.82
C GLN A 114 9.69 -10.78 0.78
N ARG A 115 9.21 -12.00 0.53
CA ARG A 115 7.79 -12.31 0.36
C ARG A 115 7.42 -13.60 1.08
N ILE A 116 6.19 -13.63 1.56
CA ILE A 116 5.57 -14.83 2.15
C ILE A 116 4.16 -14.92 1.60
N ALA A 117 3.75 -16.11 1.22
CA ALA A 117 2.40 -16.35 0.73
C ALA A 117 1.89 -17.74 1.13
N ASP A 118 0.60 -17.83 1.48
CA ASP A 118 -0.08 -19.11 1.73
C ASP A 118 -0.42 -19.78 0.39
N VAL A 119 0.09 -20.98 0.20
CA VAL A 119 -0.19 -21.79 -1.00
C VAL A 119 -1.43 -22.68 -0.82
N GLY A 120 -1.92 -22.82 0.39
CA GLY A 120 -2.97 -23.76 0.77
C GLY A 120 -2.41 -25.11 1.23
N ASP A 121 -3.29 -25.95 1.76
CA ASP A 121 -2.94 -27.28 2.27
C ASP A 121 -1.81 -27.25 3.34
N GLY A 122 -1.72 -26.15 4.10
CA GLY A 122 -0.65 -25.94 5.08
C GLY A 122 0.71 -25.58 4.49
N LEU A 123 0.82 -25.36 3.19
CA LEU A 123 2.07 -24.98 2.54
C LEU A 123 2.32 -23.48 2.60
N LEU A 124 3.55 -23.10 2.94
CA LEU A 124 4.02 -21.73 2.94
C LEU A 124 5.07 -21.53 1.86
N MET A 125 4.86 -20.53 1.01
CA MET A 125 5.84 -20.08 0.04
C MET A 125 6.65 -18.91 0.60
N VAL A 126 7.97 -18.97 0.42
CA VAL A 126 8.92 -17.97 0.89
C VAL A 126 9.78 -17.53 -0.28
N GLY A 127 9.63 -16.27 -0.67
CA GLY A 127 10.53 -15.61 -1.62
C GLY A 127 11.67 -14.92 -0.87
N PHE A 128 12.88 -15.10 -1.32
CA PHE A 128 14.08 -14.52 -0.70
C PHE A 128 15.04 -13.96 -1.75
N SER A 129 15.96 -13.12 -1.32
CA SER A 129 17.03 -12.57 -2.17
C SER A 129 18.37 -12.86 -1.54
N ASP A 130 19.24 -13.49 -2.30
CA ASP A 130 20.60 -13.85 -1.87
C ASP A 130 21.40 -12.60 -1.50
N VAL A 131 22.06 -12.62 -0.34
CA VAL A 131 22.81 -11.45 0.15
C VAL A 131 24.09 -11.16 -0.60
N GLN A 132 24.64 -12.11 -1.36
CA GLN A 132 25.91 -11.95 -2.06
C GLN A 132 25.75 -11.35 -3.45
N ASN A 133 24.76 -11.82 -4.20
CA ASN A 133 24.57 -11.46 -5.60
C ASN A 133 23.20 -10.84 -5.89
N GLY A 134 22.29 -10.83 -4.90
CA GLY A 134 20.94 -10.33 -5.07
C GLY A 134 20.01 -11.27 -5.86
N ASP A 135 20.46 -12.49 -6.16
CA ASP A 135 19.68 -13.45 -6.92
C ASP A 135 18.42 -13.86 -6.15
N PRO A 136 17.26 -13.88 -6.81
CA PRO A 136 16.02 -14.29 -6.18
C PRO A 136 15.95 -15.81 -6.04
N GLY A 137 15.27 -16.24 -4.98
CA GLY A 137 14.91 -17.62 -4.76
C GLY A 137 13.51 -17.75 -4.18
N THR A 138 12.86 -18.87 -4.46
CA THR A 138 11.57 -19.20 -3.88
C THR A 138 11.59 -20.64 -3.39
N SER A 139 11.17 -20.84 -2.14
CA SER A 139 11.01 -22.15 -1.49
C SER A 139 9.60 -22.34 -1.01
N VAL A 140 9.11 -23.57 -1.05
CA VAL A 140 7.82 -23.96 -0.45
C VAL A 140 8.06 -24.95 0.67
N MET A 141 7.49 -24.68 1.85
CA MET A 141 7.71 -25.38 3.09
C MET A 141 6.43 -25.98 3.63
N ARG A 142 6.54 -27.07 4.41
CA ARG A 142 5.50 -27.57 5.32
C ARG A 142 5.73 -27.11 6.75
N PRO A 143 4.67 -27.06 7.58
CA PRO A 143 4.86 -26.85 9.00
C PRO A 143 5.76 -27.93 9.60
N ASP A 144 6.62 -27.52 10.53
CA ASP A 144 7.55 -28.39 11.29
C ASP A 144 8.51 -29.24 10.44
N ASP A 145 8.56 -29.05 9.12
CA ASP A 145 9.50 -29.70 8.22
C ASP A 145 10.67 -28.76 7.92
N GLU A 146 11.89 -29.26 8.03
CA GLU A 146 13.11 -28.51 7.72
C GLU A 146 13.49 -28.59 6.23
N THR A 147 12.90 -29.57 5.53
CA THR A 147 13.18 -29.79 4.11
C THR A 147 12.11 -29.14 3.25
N PRO A 148 12.48 -28.25 2.31
CA PRO A 148 11.51 -27.65 1.41
C PRO A 148 10.85 -28.71 0.50
N VAL A 149 9.57 -28.53 0.22
CA VAL A 149 8.87 -29.32 -0.80
C VAL A 149 9.54 -29.13 -2.15
N TRP A 150 9.91 -27.89 -2.44
CA TRP A 150 10.73 -27.52 -3.59
C TRP A 150 11.41 -26.16 -3.36
N THR A 151 12.53 -25.94 -4.07
CA THR A 151 13.22 -24.65 -4.15
C THR A 151 13.58 -24.38 -5.60
N ARG A 152 13.43 -23.12 -6.05
CA ARG A 152 13.77 -22.66 -7.40
C ARG A 152 14.41 -21.26 -7.37
N PRO A 153 15.34 -20.96 -8.30
CA PRO A 153 15.94 -19.64 -8.43
C PRO A 153 15.01 -18.70 -9.22
N VAL A 154 13.83 -18.43 -8.67
CA VAL A 154 12.82 -17.57 -9.28
C VAL A 154 12.36 -16.52 -8.28
N ASP A 155 12.04 -15.33 -8.77
CA ASP A 155 11.35 -14.31 -8.00
C ASP A 155 9.84 -14.50 -8.10
N LEU A 156 9.17 -14.44 -6.97
CA LEU A 156 7.73 -14.54 -6.87
C LEU A 156 7.07 -13.23 -7.31
N TYR A 157 6.28 -13.28 -8.40
CA TYR A 157 5.44 -12.14 -8.77
C TYR A 157 4.09 -12.19 -8.01
N GLY A 158 3.36 -13.29 -8.10
CA GLY A 158 2.08 -13.46 -7.45
C GLY A 158 1.51 -14.87 -7.59
N ILE A 159 0.51 -15.18 -6.77
CA ILE A 159 -0.21 -16.46 -6.79
C ILE A 159 -1.66 -16.19 -7.20
N ALA A 160 -2.19 -17.01 -8.11
CA ALA A 160 -3.59 -16.93 -8.49
C ALA A 160 -4.51 -17.13 -7.25
N PRO A 161 -5.64 -16.40 -7.14
CA PRO A 161 -6.52 -16.48 -5.97
C PRO A 161 -7.01 -17.91 -5.66
N ASP A 162 -7.17 -18.74 -6.67
CA ASP A 162 -7.51 -20.16 -6.54
C ASP A 162 -6.30 -21.07 -6.26
N ARG A 163 -5.11 -20.48 -6.12
CA ARG A 163 -3.84 -21.17 -5.85
C ARG A 163 -3.45 -22.20 -6.91
N SER A 164 -3.98 -22.08 -8.13
CA SER A 164 -3.70 -23.01 -9.23
C SER A 164 -2.39 -22.69 -9.95
N VAL A 165 -1.96 -21.44 -9.95
CA VAL A 165 -0.77 -20.98 -10.68
C VAL A 165 0.00 -19.96 -9.86
N LEU A 166 1.30 -20.14 -9.80
CA LEU A 166 2.29 -19.17 -9.39
C LEU A 166 2.85 -18.48 -10.63
N LEU A 167 2.81 -17.17 -10.68
CA LEU A 167 3.54 -16.39 -11.66
C LEU A 167 4.89 -15.98 -11.07
N ALA A 168 5.95 -16.36 -11.73
CA ALA A 168 7.32 -16.08 -11.31
C ALA A 168 8.19 -15.69 -12.49
N TYR A 169 9.34 -15.09 -12.20
CA TYR A 169 10.35 -14.83 -13.22
C TYR A 169 11.74 -15.26 -12.74
N GLU A 170 12.54 -15.75 -13.67
CA GLU A 170 13.90 -16.22 -13.44
C GLU A 170 14.88 -15.27 -14.15
N GLY A 171 15.96 -14.94 -13.47
CA GLY A 171 17.06 -14.14 -14.01
C GLY A 171 17.40 -12.96 -13.12
N PRO A 172 18.68 -12.89 -12.65
CA PRO A 172 19.15 -11.82 -11.80
C PRO A 172 19.28 -10.53 -12.59
N GLY A 173 18.65 -9.46 -12.09
CA GLY A 173 18.84 -8.11 -12.64
C GLY A 173 18.67 -8.01 -14.16
N ALA A 174 17.98 -8.97 -14.75
CA ALA A 174 18.10 -9.27 -16.15
C ALA A 174 17.36 -8.27 -17.00
N ASN A 175 18.05 -7.76 -18.00
CA ASN A 175 17.41 -7.07 -19.10
C ASN A 175 16.29 -7.90 -19.78
N GLN A 176 16.21 -9.20 -19.50
CA GLN A 176 15.25 -10.13 -20.07
C GLN A 176 14.93 -11.31 -19.12
N PRO A 177 14.03 -11.17 -18.14
CA PRO A 177 13.63 -12.26 -17.28
C PRO A 177 12.83 -13.33 -18.02
N VAL A 178 13.05 -14.61 -17.67
CA VAL A 178 12.18 -15.73 -18.11
C VAL A 178 10.93 -15.75 -17.25
N TRP A 179 9.79 -15.44 -17.83
CA TRP A 179 8.51 -15.53 -17.14
C TRP A 179 7.96 -16.94 -17.17
N ARG A 180 7.48 -17.41 -16.02
CA ARG A 180 6.95 -18.76 -15.84
C ARG A 180 5.64 -18.76 -15.08
N GLY A 181 4.70 -19.57 -15.57
CA GLY A 181 3.60 -20.05 -14.76
C GLY A 181 3.98 -21.40 -14.18
N MET A 182 3.85 -21.56 -12.89
CA MET A 182 4.26 -22.77 -12.16
C MET A 182 3.15 -23.30 -11.30
N ASP A 183 3.13 -24.59 -11.05
CA ASP A 183 2.31 -25.18 -10.01
C ASP A 183 2.93 -24.79 -8.65
N PRO A 184 2.21 -24.05 -7.80
CA PRO A 184 2.78 -23.58 -6.54
C PRO A 184 3.06 -24.69 -5.53
N ARG A 185 2.42 -25.86 -5.63
CA ARG A 185 2.61 -26.99 -4.71
C ARG A 185 3.82 -27.84 -5.07
N THR A 186 4.11 -27.99 -6.36
CA THR A 186 5.13 -28.92 -6.85
C THR A 186 6.35 -28.22 -7.45
N GLY A 187 6.25 -26.91 -7.74
CA GLY A 187 7.27 -26.17 -8.46
C GLY A 187 7.41 -26.58 -9.94
N ALA A 188 6.45 -27.37 -10.48
CA ALA A 188 6.46 -27.78 -11.87
C ALA A 188 6.12 -26.58 -12.79
N VAL A 189 6.89 -26.41 -13.86
CA VAL A 189 6.62 -25.37 -14.87
C VAL A 189 5.42 -25.80 -15.71
N LEU A 190 4.37 -24.99 -15.72
CA LEU A 190 3.16 -25.19 -16.53
C LEU A 190 3.31 -24.54 -17.91
N TRP A 191 3.93 -23.37 -17.94
CA TRP A 191 4.28 -22.65 -19.18
C TRP A 191 5.46 -21.71 -18.94
N SER A 192 6.16 -21.31 -20.01
CA SER A 192 7.26 -20.35 -19.95
C SER A 192 7.26 -19.41 -21.16
N MET A 193 7.88 -18.24 -20.99
CA MET A 193 8.24 -17.32 -22.05
C MET A 193 9.76 -17.19 -22.07
N GLU A 194 10.40 -17.73 -23.11
CA GLU A 194 11.87 -17.73 -23.20
C GLU A 194 12.43 -16.32 -23.53
N PRO A 195 13.55 -15.91 -22.92
CA PRO A 195 14.13 -14.57 -23.07
C PRO A 195 14.48 -14.22 -24.51
N SER A 196 14.98 -15.19 -25.29
CA SER A 196 15.35 -14.99 -26.69
C SER A 196 14.18 -14.58 -27.58
N GLU A 197 12.98 -14.77 -27.12
CA GLU A 197 11.75 -14.49 -27.86
C GLU A 197 11.02 -13.22 -27.39
N VAL A 198 11.33 -12.68 -26.20
CA VAL A 198 10.61 -11.59 -25.57
C VAL A 198 11.57 -10.45 -25.25
N LEU A 199 11.25 -9.24 -25.71
CA LEU A 199 11.99 -8.02 -25.37
C LEU A 199 11.54 -7.43 -24.06
N GLN A 200 10.24 -7.36 -23.84
CA GLN A 200 9.66 -6.76 -22.64
C GLN A 200 8.33 -7.42 -22.28
N VAL A 201 8.07 -7.48 -20.97
CA VAL A 201 6.80 -7.91 -20.40
C VAL A 201 6.26 -6.80 -19.51
N THR A 202 4.96 -6.57 -19.58
CA THR A 202 4.24 -5.68 -18.68
C THR A 202 2.91 -6.28 -18.26
N MET A 203 2.41 -5.82 -17.15
CA MET A 203 1.11 -6.18 -16.58
C MET A 203 0.43 -4.91 -16.07
N PRO A 204 -0.90 -4.89 -15.95
CA PRO A 204 -1.59 -3.76 -15.31
C PRO A 204 -1.05 -3.52 -13.90
N VAL A 205 -0.82 -2.26 -13.56
CA VAL A 205 -0.23 -1.89 -12.25
C VAL A 205 -1.12 -2.33 -11.09
N GLU A 206 -2.43 -2.37 -11.29
CA GLU A 206 -3.39 -2.87 -10.32
C GLU A 206 -3.10 -4.31 -9.88
N SER A 207 -2.45 -5.10 -10.74
CA SER A 207 -2.05 -6.47 -10.39
C SER A 207 -0.93 -6.55 -9.36
N PHE A 208 -0.12 -5.51 -9.18
CA PHE A 208 0.87 -5.45 -8.10
C PHE A 208 0.21 -5.43 -6.72
N TRP A 209 -0.96 -4.80 -6.62
CA TRP A 209 -1.72 -4.70 -5.38
C TRP A 209 -2.70 -5.86 -5.20
N SER A 210 -3.26 -6.37 -6.31
CA SER A 210 -4.16 -7.54 -6.30
C SER A 210 -3.44 -8.88 -6.26
N GLY A 211 -2.11 -8.88 -6.40
CA GLY A 211 -1.28 -10.06 -6.24
C GLY A 211 -1.17 -10.99 -7.45
N PHE A 212 -2.10 -11.00 -8.40
CA PHE A 212 -2.02 -11.85 -9.60
C PHE A 212 -2.73 -11.21 -10.80
N PRO A 213 -2.03 -11.01 -11.95
CA PRO A 213 -2.64 -10.46 -13.14
C PRO A 213 -3.47 -11.52 -13.87
N GLU A 214 -4.56 -11.10 -14.49
CA GLU A 214 -5.30 -11.98 -15.39
C GLU A 214 -4.58 -12.15 -16.73
N ARG A 215 -3.89 -11.08 -17.18
CA ARG A 215 -3.24 -10.97 -18.48
C ARG A 215 -1.82 -10.45 -18.36
N ILE A 216 -0.98 -10.93 -19.26
CA ILE A 216 0.39 -10.50 -19.46
C ILE A 216 0.51 -9.96 -20.88
N TYR A 217 1.16 -8.82 -21.02
CA TYR A 217 1.46 -8.22 -22.32
C TYR A 217 2.94 -8.41 -22.61
N ALA A 218 3.26 -9.02 -23.75
CA ALA A 218 4.63 -9.32 -24.14
C ALA A 218 4.95 -8.69 -25.51
N LEU A 219 6.00 -7.89 -25.54
CA LEU A 219 6.60 -7.44 -26.79
C LEU A 219 7.68 -8.44 -27.20
N ARG A 220 7.49 -9.07 -28.34
CA ARG A 220 8.38 -10.11 -28.86
C ARG A 220 9.57 -9.51 -29.64
N ALA A 221 10.67 -10.24 -29.70
CA ALA A 221 11.86 -9.85 -30.46
C ALA A 221 11.59 -9.69 -31.97
N ASP A 222 10.59 -10.39 -32.52
CA ASP A 222 10.15 -10.25 -33.91
C ASP A 222 9.18 -9.07 -34.12
N GLY A 223 8.91 -8.26 -33.10
CA GLY A 223 8.07 -7.07 -33.18
C GLY A 223 6.59 -7.33 -32.92
N ARG A 224 6.17 -8.54 -32.60
CA ARG A 224 4.78 -8.80 -32.22
C ARG A 224 4.50 -8.38 -30.77
N LEU A 225 3.36 -7.76 -30.59
CA LEU A 225 2.75 -7.53 -29.26
C LEU A 225 1.71 -8.62 -29.04
N GLU A 226 1.79 -9.32 -27.93
CA GLU A 226 0.91 -10.44 -27.56
C GLU A 226 0.20 -10.15 -26.24
N VAL A 227 -1.08 -10.56 -26.14
CA VAL A 227 -1.79 -10.72 -24.88
C VAL A 227 -1.80 -12.19 -24.53
N ARG A 228 -1.40 -12.52 -23.32
CA ARG A 228 -1.39 -13.89 -22.80
C ARG A 228 -2.20 -14.01 -21.53
N SER A 229 -2.86 -15.13 -21.37
CA SER A 229 -3.42 -15.51 -20.07
C SER A 229 -2.28 -15.78 -19.09
N ALA A 230 -2.28 -15.11 -17.94
CA ALA A 230 -1.29 -15.37 -16.90
C ALA A 230 -1.42 -16.78 -16.31
N ARG A 231 -2.62 -17.36 -16.33
CA ARG A 231 -2.87 -18.70 -15.83
C ARG A 231 -2.34 -19.80 -16.75
N THR A 232 -2.52 -19.66 -18.05
CA THR A 232 -2.27 -20.76 -19.00
C THR A 232 -1.11 -20.48 -19.96
N GLY A 233 -0.57 -19.26 -19.99
CA GLY A 233 0.42 -18.83 -20.96
C GLY A 233 -0.10 -18.73 -22.41
N VAL A 234 -1.38 -19.07 -22.65
CA VAL A 234 -1.97 -19.08 -24.01
C VAL A 234 -2.10 -17.66 -24.53
N VAL A 235 -1.67 -17.46 -25.78
CA VAL A 235 -1.84 -16.19 -26.51
C VAL A 235 -3.32 -16.03 -26.86
N THR A 236 -3.94 -14.94 -26.42
CA THR A 236 -5.35 -14.63 -26.66
C THR A 236 -5.54 -13.58 -27.76
N ALA A 237 -4.57 -12.70 -27.93
CA ALA A 237 -4.55 -11.72 -29.03
C ALA A 237 -3.10 -11.43 -29.45
N THR A 238 -2.93 -11.01 -30.69
CA THR A 238 -1.65 -10.58 -31.21
C THR A 238 -1.82 -9.47 -32.23
N THR A 239 -0.87 -8.53 -32.24
CA THR A 239 -0.77 -7.51 -33.30
C THR A 239 0.69 -7.21 -33.57
N ARG A 240 0.96 -6.52 -34.66
CA ARG A 240 2.30 -6.01 -34.95
C ARG A 240 2.27 -4.49 -34.93
N PRO A 241 2.78 -3.85 -33.85
CA PRO A 241 2.95 -2.41 -33.84
C PRO A 241 3.67 -1.90 -35.05
N ALA A 242 3.18 -0.83 -35.69
CA ALA A 242 3.78 -0.27 -36.87
C ALA A 242 5.18 0.30 -36.57
N GLY A 243 6.11 0.16 -37.50
CA GLY A 243 7.50 0.64 -37.41
C GLY A 243 8.45 -0.36 -36.75
N PRO A 244 9.77 -0.11 -36.87
CA PRO A 244 10.79 -1.01 -36.32
C PRO A 244 10.84 -0.94 -34.81
N LEU A 245 11.22 -2.06 -34.18
CA LEU A 245 11.64 -2.07 -32.77
C LEU A 245 12.96 -1.31 -32.62
N ARG A 246 13.13 -0.69 -31.48
CA ARG A 246 14.32 0.05 -31.07
C ARG A 246 14.71 -0.36 -29.66
N ASP A 247 15.92 -0.04 -29.28
CA ASP A 247 16.43 -0.32 -27.92
C ASP A 247 15.66 0.42 -26.84
N ASP A 248 15.07 1.58 -27.19
CA ASP A 248 14.24 2.42 -26.31
C ASP A 248 12.73 2.16 -26.44
N THR A 249 12.33 1.07 -27.13
CA THR A 249 10.92 0.68 -27.20
C THR A 249 10.49 0.10 -25.85
N ALA A 250 9.41 0.64 -25.29
CA ALA A 250 8.85 0.20 -24.03
C ALA A 250 7.33 0.02 -24.09
N ILE A 251 6.81 -0.88 -23.26
CA ILE A 251 5.38 -1.16 -23.16
C ILE A 251 4.88 -0.97 -21.72
N TRP A 252 3.66 -0.44 -21.60
CA TRP A 252 2.95 -0.27 -20.34
C TRP A 252 1.50 -0.65 -20.50
N ALA A 253 0.85 -1.04 -19.41
CA ALA A 253 -0.56 -1.40 -19.41
C ALA A 253 -1.31 -0.65 -18.30
N ALA A 254 -2.27 0.20 -18.68
CA ALA A 254 -3.15 0.91 -17.75
C ALA A 254 -4.40 1.46 -18.47
N GLY A 255 -5.48 1.70 -17.73
CA GLY A 255 -6.66 2.37 -18.23
C GLY A 255 -7.35 1.67 -19.42
N GLY A 256 -7.27 0.34 -19.48
CA GLY A 256 -7.82 -0.43 -20.60
C GLY A 256 -6.96 -0.41 -21.88
N LEU A 257 -5.74 0.15 -21.81
CA LEU A 257 -4.82 0.28 -22.93
C LEU A 257 -3.49 -0.42 -22.69
N VAL A 258 -2.89 -0.90 -23.78
CA VAL A 258 -1.46 -1.19 -23.86
C VAL A 258 -0.80 -0.07 -24.65
N LEU A 259 0.12 0.63 -24.03
CA LEU A 259 0.89 1.71 -24.62
C LEU A 259 2.22 1.15 -25.12
N VAL A 260 2.56 1.42 -26.37
CA VAL A 260 3.87 1.12 -26.96
C VAL A 260 4.55 2.44 -27.25
N GLY A 261 5.56 2.78 -26.45
CA GLY A 261 6.38 3.97 -26.63
C GLY A 261 7.65 3.63 -27.40
N ARG A 262 8.08 4.53 -28.28
CA ARG A 262 9.35 4.49 -29.00
C ARG A 262 10.18 5.70 -28.65
N GLY A 263 10.78 5.65 -27.47
CA GLY A 263 11.55 6.74 -26.92
C GLY A 263 10.79 8.08 -26.98
N THR A 264 11.43 9.08 -27.58
CA THR A 264 10.84 10.42 -27.71
C THR A 264 10.03 10.63 -29.00
N GLU A 265 9.94 9.64 -29.90
CA GLU A 265 9.35 9.85 -31.22
C GLU A 265 7.84 9.71 -31.24
N GLU A 266 7.32 8.61 -30.74
CA GLU A 266 5.88 8.35 -30.76
C GLU A 266 5.42 7.39 -29.68
N THR A 267 4.13 7.47 -29.36
CA THR A 267 3.41 6.48 -28.56
C THR A 267 2.18 6.01 -29.30
N THR A 268 1.99 4.68 -29.38
CA THR A 268 0.80 4.04 -29.94
C THR A 268 0.05 3.32 -28.83
N ALA A 269 -1.26 3.51 -28.76
CA ALA A 269 -2.13 2.82 -27.80
C ALA A 269 -2.96 1.75 -28.49
N TYR A 270 -3.04 0.62 -27.83
CA TYR A 270 -3.83 -0.55 -28.24
C TYR A 270 -4.84 -0.88 -27.16
N ASP A 271 -5.99 -1.39 -27.56
CA ASP A 271 -6.98 -1.96 -26.66
C ASP A 271 -6.38 -3.17 -25.92
N GLN A 272 -6.56 -3.24 -24.60
CA GLN A 272 -5.96 -4.31 -23.76
C GLN A 272 -6.46 -5.73 -24.11
N GLU A 273 -7.65 -5.87 -24.69
CA GLU A 273 -8.24 -7.18 -24.96
C GLU A 273 -7.96 -7.64 -26.38
N THR A 274 -8.19 -6.75 -27.33
CA THR A 274 -8.19 -7.07 -28.77
C THR A 274 -6.90 -6.69 -29.48
N LEU A 275 -6.07 -5.86 -28.86
CA LEU A 275 -4.91 -5.21 -29.45
C LEU A 275 -5.24 -4.40 -30.73
N ALA A 276 -6.50 -3.95 -30.88
CA ALA A 276 -6.86 -3.00 -31.90
C ALA A 276 -6.22 -1.64 -31.59
N GLU A 277 -5.59 -1.01 -32.59
CA GLU A 277 -5.02 0.34 -32.43
C GLU A 277 -6.15 1.34 -32.14
N LYS A 278 -6.02 2.09 -31.05
CA LYS A 278 -6.96 3.14 -30.64
C LYS A 278 -6.51 4.51 -31.12
N TRP A 279 -5.25 4.83 -30.91
CA TRP A 279 -4.65 6.09 -31.35
C TRP A 279 -3.13 5.96 -31.46
N ARG A 280 -2.56 6.89 -32.21
CA ARG A 280 -1.11 7.09 -32.34
C ARG A 280 -0.81 8.58 -32.31
N ARG A 281 0.22 8.95 -31.61
CA ARG A 281 0.63 10.34 -31.48
C ARG A 281 2.16 10.50 -31.47
N PRO A 282 2.69 11.62 -31.96
CA PRO A 282 4.11 11.95 -31.82
C PRO A 282 4.43 12.26 -30.35
N GLY A 283 5.65 11.93 -29.96
CA GLY A 283 6.22 12.19 -28.64
C GLY A 283 5.86 11.13 -27.59
N PRO A 284 6.55 11.17 -26.46
CA PRO A 284 6.32 10.26 -25.35
C PRO A 284 5.04 10.63 -24.61
N VAL A 285 4.28 9.64 -24.20
CA VAL A 285 3.19 9.78 -23.23
C VAL A 285 3.70 9.50 -21.82
N MET A 286 4.68 8.58 -21.72
CA MET A 286 5.30 8.17 -20.46
C MET A 286 6.66 8.86 -20.31
N PRO A 287 6.95 9.51 -19.16
CA PRO A 287 8.31 9.88 -18.79
C PRO A 287 9.16 8.64 -18.56
N GLU A 288 10.48 8.76 -18.64
CA GLU A 288 11.43 7.64 -18.51
C GLU A 288 11.24 6.88 -17.18
N ASP A 289 11.07 7.62 -16.08
CA ASP A 289 10.85 7.05 -14.75
C ASP A 289 9.37 6.99 -14.34
N GLY A 290 8.45 7.06 -15.32
CA GLY A 290 7.01 7.07 -15.08
C GLY A 290 6.40 5.67 -15.08
N PHE A 291 5.43 5.46 -14.22
CA PHE A 291 4.59 4.28 -14.26
C PHE A 291 3.11 4.67 -14.28
N PRO A 292 2.33 4.05 -15.17
CA PRO A 292 0.92 4.40 -15.31
C PRO A 292 0.07 3.67 -14.28
N GLN A 293 -1.03 4.31 -13.88
CA GLN A 293 -2.06 3.76 -12.99
C GLN A 293 -3.45 4.04 -13.58
N ASP A 294 -4.40 3.15 -13.33
CA ASP A 294 -5.80 3.35 -13.72
C ASP A 294 -6.50 4.30 -12.74
N CYS A 295 -6.69 5.55 -13.13
CA CYS A 295 -7.41 6.54 -12.35
C CYS A 295 -8.66 7.06 -13.07
N ARG A 296 -9.43 6.12 -13.61
CA ARG A 296 -10.62 6.44 -14.42
C ARG A 296 -11.35 7.72 -14.01
N PRO A 297 -11.68 8.56 -14.99
CA PRO A 297 -11.70 8.31 -16.43
C PRO A 297 -10.38 8.62 -17.17
N THR A 298 -9.29 8.84 -16.48
CA THR A 298 -7.96 9.17 -17.03
C THR A 298 -6.97 8.04 -16.77
N ILE A 299 -5.79 8.10 -17.37
CA ILE A 299 -4.61 7.33 -16.99
C ILE A 299 -3.70 8.26 -16.20
N CYS A 300 -3.46 7.95 -14.96
CA CYS A 300 -2.51 8.68 -14.13
C CYS A 300 -1.09 8.14 -14.31
N ILE A 301 -0.11 9.01 -14.20
CA ILE A 301 1.30 8.68 -14.32
C ILE A 301 2.01 9.24 -13.12
N ALA A 302 2.52 8.38 -12.27
CA ALA A 302 3.41 8.74 -11.18
C ALA A 302 4.86 8.72 -11.68
N THR A 303 5.66 9.69 -11.28
CA THR A 303 7.08 9.77 -11.63
C THR A 303 7.91 9.58 -10.36
N TYR A 304 8.87 8.65 -10.40
CA TYR A 304 9.77 8.42 -9.27
C TYR A 304 10.65 9.63 -8.97
N GLY A 305 11.17 9.70 -7.75
CA GLY A 305 12.12 10.73 -7.36
C GLY A 305 11.55 12.16 -7.25
N GLY A 306 10.25 12.29 -7.00
CA GLY A 306 9.63 13.62 -6.80
C GLY A 306 9.26 14.33 -8.09
N GLY A 307 9.21 13.62 -9.21
CA GLY A 307 8.83 14.16 -10.53
C GLY A 307 7.35 14.53 -10.65
N GLY A 308 6.56 14.32 -9.58
CA GLY A 308 5.15 14.68 -9.54
C GLY A 308 4.20 13.62 -10.09
N PHE A 309 2.99 14.06 -10.33
CA PHE A 309 1.88 13.26 -10.83
C PHE A 309 1.26 13.92 -12.05
N SER A 310 0.89 13.15 -13.06
CA SER A 310 0.25 13.69 -14.25
C SER A 310 -0.87 12.77 -14.72
N ALA A 311 -1.77 13.27 -15.57
CA ALA A 311 -2.77 12.43 -16.20
C ALA A 311 -2.92 12.70 -17.67
N VAL A 312 -3.25 11.64 -18.40
CA VAL A 312 -3.51 11.66 -19.83
C VAL A 312 -4.90 11.15 -20.15
N ASP A 313 -5.46 11.65 -21.23
CA ASP A 313 -6.72 11.19 -21.79
C ASP A 313 -6.52 9.83 -22.44
N PRO A 314 -7.19 8.76 -21.99
CA PRO A 314 -7.05 7.44 -22.57
C PRO A 314 -7.56 7.36 -24.02
N ALA A 315 -8.45 8.27 -24.45
CA ALA A 315 -8.97 8.27 -25.82
C ALA A 315 -7.99 8.87 -26.84
N THR A 316 -7.09 9.75 -26.41
CA THR A 316 -6.20 10.50 -27.33
C THR A 316 -4.74 10.52 -26.92
N GLY A 317 -4.40 10.06 -25.73
CA GLY A 317 -3.06 10.15 -25.13
C GLY A 317 -2.60 11.57 -24.80
N ARG A 318 -3.49 12.57 -24.90
CA ARG A 318 -3.15 13.97 -24.62
C ARG A 318 -2.97 14.19 -23.13
N LEU A 319 -1.89 14.88 -22.74
CA LEU A 319 -1.71 15.34 -21.38
C LEU A 319 -2.87 16.26 -20.99
N LEU A 320 -3.57 15.93 -19.91
CA LEU A 320 -4.68 16.70 -19.37
C LEU A 320 -4.20 17.69 -18.32
N TRP A 321 -3.39 17.21 -17.38
CA TRP A 321 -2.84 18.01 -16.30
C TRP A 321 -1.54 17.41 -15.76
N ARG A 322 -0.80 18.22 -15.02
CA ARG A 322 0.39 17.85 -14.25
C ARG A 322 0.34 18.52 -12.89
N ALA A 323 0.70 17.80 -11.85
CA ALA A 323 0.78 18.25 -10.48
C ALA A 323 2.20 17.99 -9.96
N ASP A 324 3.03 19.05 -10.01
CA ASP A 324 4.40 19.02 -9.52
C ASP A 324 4.44 19.22 -8.00
N GLY A 325 5.53 18.78 -7.36
CA GLY A 325 5.75 18.99 -5.92
C GLY A 325 5.12 17.93 -5.02
N TYR A 326 4.75 16.79 -5.58
CA TYR A 326 4.38 15.59 -4.84
C TYR A 326 5.47 14.53 -5.01
N ASP A 327 5.83 13.85 -3.92
CA ASP A 327 6.94 12.89 -3.89
C ASP A 327 6.48 11.47 -4.21
N ALA A 328 5.24 11.16 -3.88
CA ALA A 328 4.61 9.89 -4.16
C ALA A 328 3.11 10.07 -4.39
N GLY A 329 2.52 9.12 -5.08
CA GLY A 329 1.08 9.07 -5.32
C GLY A 329 0.61 7.67 -5.61
N GLU A 330 -0.61 7.39 -5.20
CA GLU A 330 -1.30 6.13 -5.43
C GLU A 330 -2.73 6.40 -5.90
N VAL A 331 -3.29 5.44 -6.59
CA VAL A 331 -4.69 5.46 -6.98
C VAL A 331 -5.43 4.41 -6.16
N ILE A 332 -6.38 4.86 -5.37
CA ILE A 332 -7.24 4.01 -4.54
C ILE A 332 -8.68 4.19 -5.04
N ASP A 333 -9.28 3.13 -5.55
CA ASP A 333 -10.67 3.15 -6.09
C ASP A 333 -10.94 4.32 -7.06
N GLY A 334 -9.97 4.62 -7.93
CA GLY A 334 -10.07 5.71 -8.90
C GLY A 334 -9.82 7.12 -8.33
N HIS A 335 -9.53 7.26 -7.05
CA HIS A 335 -9.14 8.52 -6.42
C HIS A 335 -7.63 8.66 -6.39
N VAL A 336 -7.15 9.85 -6.71
CA VAL A 336 -5.70 10.15 -6.72
C VAL A 336 -5.30 10.70 -5.36
N VAL A 337 -4.54 9.91 -4.61
CA VAL A 337 -3.99 10.26 -3.30
C VAL A 337 -2.50 10.56 -3.49
N VAL A 338 -2.07 11.76 -3.17
CA VAL A 338 -0.67 12.16 -3.30
C VAL A 338 -0.10 12.61 -1.96
N SER A 339 1.20 12.43 -1.78
CA SER A 339 1.90 12.82 -0.56
C SER A 339 3.01 13.81 -0.84
N GLN A 340 3.25 14.70 0.12
CA GLN A 340 4.39 15.61 0.18
C GLN A 340 5.19 15.29 1.43
N SER A 341 6.35 14.66 1.26
CA SER A 341 7.27 14.31 2.36
C SER A 341 8.34 15.38 2.60
N SER A 342 8.56 16.25 1.62
CA SER A 342 9.58 17.32 1.67
C SER A 342 9.25 18.48 2.61
N GLN A 343 8.04 18.51 3.19
CA GLN A 343 7.64 19.51 4.18
C GLN A 343 7.98 19.04 5.60
N ALA A 344 8.11 20.00 6.52
CA ALA A 344 8.38 19.72 7.94
C ALA A 344 7.32 18.79 8.59
N GLU A 345 6.11 18.78 8.02
CA GLU A 345 5.05 17.83 8.33
C GLU A 345 4.58 17.13 7.05
N PRO A 346 4.46 15.79 7.04
CA PRO A 346 3.90 15.09 5.90
C PRO A 346 2.47 15.58 5.65
N ALA A 347 2.07 15.64 4.39
CA ALA A 347 0.71 16.02 4.02
C ALA A 347 0.20 15.12 2.90
N LEU A 348 -1.04 14.66 3.05
CA LEU A 348 -1.79 14.05 1.94
C LEU A 348 -2.60 15.11 1.23
N ALA A 349 -2.82 14.90 -0.05
CA ALA A 349 -3.82 15.63 -0.81
C ALA A 349 -4.61 14.66 -1.70
N LEU A 350 -5.90 14.94 -1.85
CA LEU A 350 -6.73 14.29 -2.85
C LEU A 350 -6.77 15.18 -4.08
N LEU A 351 -6.50 14.60 -5.24
CA LEU A 351 -6.61 15.30 -6.52
C LEU A 351 -7.83 14.79 -7.29
N ASP A 352 -8.50 15.70 -7.96
CA ASP A 352 -9.50 15.33 -8.96
C ASP A 352 -8.80 14.68 -10.18
N PRO A 353 -9.12 13.43 -10.54
CA PRO A 353 -8.41 12.72 -11.60
C PRO A 353 -8.60 13.34 -12.99
N ARG A 354 -9.63 14.17 -13.21
CA ARG A 354 -9.88 14.84 -14.51
C ARG A 354 -9.11 16.13 -14.68
N SER A 355 -8.93 16.88 -13.60
CA SER A 355 -8.34 18.23 -13.65
C SER A 355 -7.02 18.38 -12.91
N GLY A 356 -6.63 17.43 -12.05
CA GLY A 356 -5.46 17.52 -11.19
C GLY A 356 -5.59 18.58 -10.08
N THR A 357 -6.77 19.20 -9.94
CA THR A 357 -6.99 20.20 -8.89
C THR A 357 -7.07 19.52 -7.52
N VAL A 358 -6.51 20.19 -6.51
CA VAL A 358 -6.58 19.71 -5.13
C VAL A 358 -8.03 19.80 -4.64
N VAL A 359 -8.65 18.66 -4.37
CA VAL A 359 -9.98 18.57 -3.76
C VAL A 359 -9.89 18.91 -2.29
N THR A 360 -8.94 18.29 -1.59
CA THR A 360 -8.69 18.56 -0.18
C THR A 360 -7.23 18.30 0.18
N ARG A 361 -6.78 18.95 1.27
CA ARG A 361 -5.47 18.72 1.90
C ARG A 361 -5.67 18.19 3.31
N ILE A 362 -4.87 17.22 3.69
CA ILE A 362 -4.99 16.50 4.95
C ILE A 362 -3.61 16.54 5.64
N PRO A 363 -3.30 17.65 6.34
CA PRO A 363 -1.98 17.88 6.92
C PRO A 363 -1.69 16.89 8.05
N GLY A 364 -0.45 16.47 8.15
CA GLY A 364 0.06 15.59 9.20
C GLY A 364 -0.33 14.12 9.06
N TRP A 365 -1.02 13.71 7.98
CA TRP A 365 -1.40 12.33 7.76
C TRP A 365 -0.60 11.69 6.62
N VAL A 366 -0.41 10.37 6.72
CA VAL A 366 0.26 9.52 5.74
C VAL A 366 -0.72 8.44 5.30
N SER A 367 -0.70 8.06 4.04
CA SER A 367 -1.48 6.94 3.53
C SER A 367 -0.95 5.61 4.05
N GLY A 368 -1.86 4.74 4.45
CA GLY A 368 -1.61 3.34 4.81
C GLY A 368 -2.12 2.36 3.75
N GLY A 369 -2.54 2.88 2.58
CA GLY A 369 -3.09 2.08 1.48
C GLY A 369 -4.63 2.02 1.47
N PRO A 370 -5.20 1.13 0.64
CA PRO A 370 -6.66 0.96 0.53
C PRO A 370 -7.32 0.70 1.88
N GLY A 371 -8.46 1.33 2.11
CA GLY A 371 -9.23 1.25 3.36
C GLY A 371 -10.12 0.00 3.45
N PRO A 372 -10.92 -0.10 4.52
CA PRO A 372 -11.76 -1.29 4.79
C PRO A 372 -13.00 -1.37 3.90
N ALA A 373 -13.34 -0.32 3.19
CA ALA A 373 -14.48 -0.25 2.28
C ALA A 373 -14.09 0.48 1.00
N PRO A 374 -14.75 0.20 -0.13
CA PRO A 374 -14.54 0.96 -1.35
C PRO A 374 -14.69 2.47 -1.12
N GLY A 375 -13.85 3.26 -1.78
CA GLY A 375 -13.82 4.72 -1.62
C GLY A 375 -13.21 5.21 -0.31
N THR A 376 -12.48 4.35 0.41
CA THR A 376 -11.78 4.73 1.63
C THR A 376 -10.29 4.37 1.58
N ALA A 377 -9.48 5.07 2.41
CA ALA A 377 -8.07 4.77 2.59
C ALA A 377 -7.72 4.68 4.08
N TRP A 378 -6.80 3.79 4.42
CA TRP A 378 -6.16 3.82 5.72
C TRP A 378 -5.24 5.03 5.80
N VAL A 379 -5.29 5.73 6.93
CA VAL A 379 -4.39 6.86 7.19
C VAL A 379 -3.88 6.80 8.62
N TYR A 380 -2.64 7.25 8.79
CA TYR A 380 -2.03 7.34 10.11
C TYR A 380 -1.17 8.59 10.24
N ARG A 381 -0.93 8.99 11.47
CA ARG A 381 -0.03 10.08 11.82
C ARG A 381 0.82 9.66 13.02
N LEU A 382 2.13 9.64 12.84
CA LEU A 382 3.09 9.40 13.91
C LEU A 382 3.62 10.74 14.42
N ASN A 383 3.32 11.06 15.66
CA ASN A 383 3.76 12.29 16.31
C ASN A 383 5.11 12.03 17.01
N GLN A 384 6.16 12.65 16.53
CA GLN A 384 7.46 12.69 17.19
C GLN A 384 7.62 14.08 17.84
N PRO A 385 8.13 14.19 19.09
CA PRO A 385 8.90 13.20 19.84
C PRO A 385 8.06 12.26 20.75
N GLY A 386 6.75 12.38 20.78
CA GLY A 386 5.92 11.60 21.71
C GLY A 386 5.73 10.13 21.33
N TYR A 387 6.15 9.69 20.15
CA TYR A 387 5.93 8.32 19.64
C TYR A 387 4.47 7.87 19.77
N GLN A 388 3.57 8.82 19.51
CA GLN A 388 2.13 8.58 19.52
C GLN A 388 1.64 8.41 18.09
N LEU A 389 0.95 7.31 17.83
CA LEU A 389 0.27 7.04 16.60
C LEU A 389 -1.21 7.42 16.73
N ALA A 390 -1.71 8.22 15.81
CA ALA A 390 -3.14 8.34 15.54
C ALA A 390 -3.43 7.62 14.23
N TYR A 391 -4.50 6.83 14.17
CA TYR A 391 -4.89 6.09 12.96
C TYR A 391 -6.38 6.20 12.70
N GLY A 392 -6.77 6.10 11.45
CA GLY A 392 -8.15 6.30 11.04
C GLY A 392 -8.41 5.92 9.60
N VAL A 393 -9.63 6.17 9.17
CA VAL A 393 -10.10 5.97 7.80
C VAL A 393 -10.37 7.32 7.17
N LEU A 394 -9.79 7.55 6.02
CA LEU A 394 -10.05 8.68 5.14
C LEU A 394 -11.17 8.29 4.18
N ASP A 395 -12.23 9.08 4.14
CA ASP A 395 -13.24 9.03 3.08
C ASP A 395 -12.67 9.78 1.87
N LEU A 396 -12.51 9.09 0.76
CA LEU A 396 -11.95 9.64 -0.47
C LEU A 396 -12.92 10.54 -1.23
N GLY A 397 -14.21 10.46 -0.93
CA GLY A 397 -15.23 11.30 -1.56
C GLY A 397 -15.30 12.70 -0.97
N ASP A 398 -15.20 12.84 0.37
CA ASP A 398 -15.30 14.13 1.04
C ASP A 398 -14.01 14.60 1.73
N GLY A 399 -12.98 13.77 1.75
CA GLY A 399 -11.68 14.07 2.31
C GLY A 399 -11.63 14.14 3.84
N LYS A 400 -12.64 13.59 4.53
CA LYS A 400 -12.69 13.58 5.98
C LYS A 400 -12.02 12.36 6.57
N VAL A 401 -11.23 12.58 7.63
CA VAL A 401 -10.64 11.51 8.41
C VAL A 401 -11.52 11.18 9.61
N ARG A 402 -11.99 9.94 9.67
CA ARG A 402 -12.63 9.37 10.86
C ARG A 402 -11.56 8.71 11.71
N LEU A 403 -11.22 9.35 12.84
CA LEU A 403 -10.25 8.79 13.78
C LEU A 403 -10.83 7.50 14.41
N LEU A 404 -10.06 6.43 14.38
CA LEU A 404 -10.41 5.15 15.02
C LEU A 404 -9.73 4.97 16.36
N GLY A 405 -8.48 5.44 16.50
CA GLY A 405 -7.77 5.27 17.74
C GLY A 405 -6.45 6.01 17.81
N ARG A 406 -5.83 5.87 18.99
CA ARG A 406 -4.48 6.35 19.27
C ARG A 406 -3.71 5.24 19.97
N ALA A 407 -2.41 5.18 19.70
CA ALA A 407 -1.49 4.25 20.34
C ALA A 407 -0.24 4.99 20.79
N GLU A 408 0.37 4.51 21.85
CA GLU A 408 1.58 5.09 22.43
C GLU A 408 2.78 4.16 22.25
N ARG A 409 3.98 4.75 22.30
CA ARG A 409 5.25 4.03 22.22
C ARG A 409 5.43 3.28 20.89
N ILE A 410 4.98 3.88 19.79
CA ILE A 410 5.09 3.32 18.43
C ILE A 410 6.34 3.83 17.77
N ALA A 411 7.24 2.90 17.40
CA ALA A 411 8.47 3.22 16.67
C ALA A 411 8.21 3.47 15.18
N GLY A 412 7.17 2.85 14.60
CA GLY A 412 6.83 2.93 13.18
C GLY A 412 6.55 1.56 12.58
N GLY A 413 6.81 1.41 11.26
CA GLY A 413 6.61 0.15 10.53
C GLY A 413 5.17 -0.35 10.57
N CYS A 414 4.22 0.58 10.51
CA CYS A 414 2.81 0.25 10.56
C CYS A 414 2.32 -0.33 9.22
N GLN A 415 1.56 -1.40 9.29
CA GLN A 415 0.91 -2.08 8.17
C GLN A 415 -0.57 -2.25 8.49
N PHE A 416 -1.41 -2.13 7.47
CA PHE A 416 -2.85 -2.26 7.58
C PHE A 416 -3.36 -3.37 6.64
N ASN A 417 -4.39 -4.07 7.08
CA ASN A 417 -5.31 -4.77 6.20
C ASN A 417 -6.76 -4.43 6.59
N THR A 418 -7.74 -5.14 6.08
CA THR A 418 -9.16 -4.87 6.37
C THR A 418 -9.57 -5.15 7.82
N ALA A 419 -8.79 -5.94 8.57
CA ALA A 419 -9.13 -6.45 9.89
C ALA A 419 -8.27 -5.88 11.01
N VAL A 420 -7.00 -5.54 10.73
CA VAL A 420 -6.04 -5.17 11.77
C VAL A 420 -5.09 -4.05 11.33
N LEU A 421 -4.59 -3.34 12.33
CA LEU A 421 -3.41 -2.49 12.26
C LEU A 421 -2.29 -3.17 13.05
N VAL A 422 -1.12 -3.31 12.44
CA VAL A 422 0.09 -3.86 13.06
C VAL A 422 1.18 -2.82 13.05
N CYS A 423 1.78 -2.50 14.20
CA CYS A 423 2.89 -1.55 14.30
C CYS A 423 4.00 -2.08 15.22
N ARG A 424 5.24 -1.68 14.93
CA ARG A 424 6.38 -1.93 15.81
C ARG A 424 6.40 -0.89 16.94
N ARG A 425 6.62 -1.37 18.16
CA ARG A 425 6.76 -0.55 19.37
C ARG A 425 8.23 -0.23 19.66
N LEU A 426 8.47 0.72 20.54
CA LEU A 426 9.81 1.15 20.96
C LEU A 426 10.64 0.06 21.65
N ASP A 427 9.99 -0.94 22.23
CA ASP A 427 10.63 -2.10 22.88
C ASP A 427 10.85 -3.26 21.90
N SER A 428 10.76 -3.00 20.59
CA SER A 428 10.83 -3.95 19.48
C SER A 428 9.64 -4.90 19.35
N SER A 429 8.77 -5.03 20.34
CA SER A 429 7.55 -5.81 20.21
C SER A 429 6.65 -5.25 19.10
N ILE A 430 5.71 -6.05 18.62
CA ILE A 430 4.63 -5.56 17.76
C ILE A 430 3.33 -5.52 18.53
N ALA A 431 2.51 -4.52 18.20
CA ALA A 431 1.16 -4.41 18.67
C ALA A 431 0.19 -4.55 17.51
N VAL A 432 -0.87 -5.33 17.72
CA VAL A 432 -1.90 -5.64 16.75
C VAL A 432 -3.24 -5.14 17.29
N TRP A 433 -3.85 -4.19 16.63
CA TRP A 433 -5.19 -3.68 16.94
C TRP A 433 -6.20 -4.25 15.97
N ARG A 434 -7.33 -4.73 16.48
CA ARG A 434 -8.50 -5.03 15.66
C ARG A 434 -9.16 -3.72 15.25
N LEU A 435 -9.54 -3.63 13.98
CA LEU A 435 -10.10 -2.42 13.36
C LEU A 435 -11.62 -2.50 13.19
#